data_da2fbed7fe3adf86f84da1f1c87e8af1
#
_entry.id   da2fbed7fe3adf86f84da1f1c87e8af1
#
_cell.length_a   1.000
_cell.length_b   1.000
_cell.length_c   1.000
_cell.angle_alpha   90.00
_cell.angle_beta   90.00
_cell.angle_gamma   90.00
#
_symmetry.space_group_name_H-M   'P 1'
#
loop_
_entity.id
_entity.type
_entity.pdbx_description
1 polymer ?
#
loop_
_entity_poly.entity_id
_entity_poly.type
_entity_poly.pdbx_seq_one_letter_code
_entity_poly.pdbx_strand_id
1 'polypeptide(L)'
;MNRHFLVVGAQRSGTTWLHDRLAGPPQIAMARPAQPEPKVFLSPDPVDADAYRARFFGHAGDADLLGEKSTSYLESPTAPDRVAEALGTPQIVVQLRDPVARAISNWSFSRDHGVETRPLTEALRANLEGSVPWDPGASSVSPFAYLERGCYAGDVARWCDRFPVHVQFLEEMLADPSRTDGLFGWLGVAEDVRPGDDAPVNASSPVADELDEELLGRLRAYFRDSDAALADLLGRDLPWTGRVEP
;
A
#
# COMPACT_ATOMS: atom_id res chain seq x y z
N MET A 1 -26.12 9.06 2.23
CA MET A 1 -25.14 8.06 2.70
C MET A 1 -23.77 8.54 2.29
N ASN A 2 -22.82 8.61 3.21
CA ASN A 2 -21.46 9.01 2.88
C ASN A 2 -20.80 7.96 1.97
N ARG A 3 -20.06 8.41 0.97
CA ARG A 3 -19.25 7.53 0.12
C ARG A 3 -18.04 7.02 0.89
N HIS A 4 -17.55 5.84 0.54
CA HIS A 4 -16.35 5.27 1.14
C HIS A 4 -15.23 5.12 0.11
N PHE A 5 -13.98 5.27 0.57
CA PHE A 5 -12.81 4.79 -0.14
C PHE A 5 -11.82 4.10 0.81
N LEU A 6 -11.00 3.22 0.26
CA LEU A 6 -10.02 2.45 1.02
C LEU A 6 -8.64 2.55 0.37
N VAL A 7 -7.61 2.92 1.14
CA VAL A 7 -6.21 2.77 0.75
C VAL A 7 -5.76 1.38 1.21
N VAL A 8 -5.76 0.43 0.28
CA VAL A 8 -5.58 -0.99 0.61
C VAL A 8 -4.14 -1.48 0.64
N GLY A 9 -3.22 -0.69 0.14
CA GLY A 9 -1.79 -1.06 0.05
C GLY A 9 -1.00 -0.16 -0.90
N ALA A 10 0.23 -0.54 -1.17
CA ALA A 10 0.99 -1.64 -0.58
C ALA A 10 1.73 -1.16 0.67
N GLN A 11 1.96 -2.09 1.59
CA GLN A 11 2.78 -1.77 2.76
C GLN A 11 4.20 -1.37 2.33
N ARG A 12 4.77 -0.33 2.95
CA ARG A 12 6.09 0.27 2.66
C ARG A 12 6.19 1.02 1.33
N SER A 13 5.05 1.46 0.79
CA SER A 13 4.94 2.25 -0.44
C SER A 13 4.56 3.72 -0.18
N GLY A 14 4.88 4.28 0.98
CA GLY A 14 4.59 5.69 1.28
C GLY A 14 3.13 6.00 1.63
N THR A 15 2.34 5.00 1.99
CA THR A 15 0.91 5.14 2.30
C THR A 15 0.62 5.98 3.55
N THR A 16 1.58 6.19 4.45
CA THR A 16 1.44 7.12 5.58
C THR A 16 1.43 8.56 5.08
N TRP A 17 2.36 8.92 4.20
CA TRP A 17 2.37 10.22 3.54
C TRP A 17 1.08 10.47 2.74
N LEU A 18 0.60 9.46 2.00
CA LEU A 18 -0.67 9.55 1.30
C LEU A 18 -1.85 9.76 2.26
N HIS A 19 -1.89 9.04 3.38
CA HIS A 19 -2.92 9.21 4.40
C HIS A 19 -2.97 10.66 4.92
N ASP A 20 -1.81 11.26 5.21
CA ASP A 20 -1.74 12.61 5.76
C ASP A 20 -2.23 13.65 4.74
N ARG A 21 -1.94 13.45 3.45
CA ARG A 21 -2.50 14.28 2.38
C ARG A 21 -4.03 14.11 2.23
N LEU A 22 -4.53 12.89 2.30
CA LEU A 22 -5.97 12.60 2.23
C LEU A 22 -6.73 13.14 3.46
N ALA A 23 -6.08 13.31 4.59
CA ALA A 23 -6.68 13.89 5.79
C ALA A 23 -6.77 15.42 5.76
N GLY A 24 -6.20 16.10 4.76
CA GLY A 24 -6.20 17.56 4.65
C GLY A 24 -7.54 18.18 4.23
N PRO A 25 -8.22 17.67 3.18
CA PRO A 25 -9.47 18.23 2.70
C PRO A 25 -10.62 18.08 3.71
N PRO A 26 -11.41 19.14 3.97
CA PRO A 26 -12.55 19.04 4.89
C PRO A 26 -13.66 18.11 4.39
N GLN A 27 -13.71 17.80 3.10
CA GLN A 27 -14.64 16.85 2.50
C GLN A 27 -14.32 15.40 2.82
N ILE A 28 -13.11 15.11 3.31
CA ILE A 28 -12.64 13.76 3.63
C ILE A 28 -12.50 13.61 5.14
N ALA A 29 -13.10 12.55 5.70
CA ALA A 29 -12.80 12.09 7.04
C ALA A 29 -12.03 10.76 6.98
N MET A 30 -10.78 10.78 7.41
CA MET A 30 -10.00 9.54 7.54
C MET A 30 -10.33 8.81 8.83
N ALA A 31 -10.33 7.47 8.80
CA ALA A 31 -10.61 6.62 9.95
C ALA A 31 -9.68 6.93 11.13
N ARG A 32 -10.23 6.93 12.35
CA ARG A 32 -9.46 7.11 13.59
C ARG A 32 -9.65 5.92 14.54
N PRO A 33 -8.59 5.45 15.21
CA PRO A 33 -7.20 5.93 15.07
C PRO A 33 -6.58 5.55 13.72
N ALA A 34 -5.61 6.36 13.24
CA ALA A 34 -4.83 6.02 12.06
C ALA A 34 -3.83 4.88 12.32
N GLN A 35 -3.43 4.72 13.59
CA GLN A 35 -2.56 3.65 14.07
C GLN A 35 -3.02 3.18 15.46
N PRO A 36 -3.14 1.84 15.68
CA PRO A 36 -2.97 0.81 14.65
C PRO A 36 -4.02 0.97 13.54
N GLU A 37 -3.67 0.57 12.31
CA GLU A 37 -4.61 0.54 11.19
C GLU A 37 -5.87 -0.29 11.57
N PRO A 38 -7.07 0.09 11.11
CA PRO A 38 -8.32 -0.60 11.46
C PRO A 38 -8.31 -2.10 11.17
N LYS A 39 -7.89 -2.51 9.97
CA LYS A 39 -7.76 -3.91 9.51
C LYS A 39 -9.02 -4.78 9.72
N VAL A 40 -10.19 -4.14 9.76
CA VAL A 40 -11.47 -4.79 10.10
C VAL A 40 -11.81 -5.90 9.10
N PHE A 41 -11.53 -5.67 7.81
CA PHE A 41 -11.84 -6.62 6.74
C PHE A 41 -10.84 -7.78 6.61
N LEU A 42 -9.86 -7.91 7.52
CA LEU A 42 -9.03 -9.13 7.65
C LEU A 42 -9.72 -10.17 8.56
N SER A 43 -10.59 -9.75 9.48
CA SER A 43 -11.33 -10.68 10.35
C SER A 43 -12.30 -11.54 9.52
N PRO A 44 -12.46 -12.83 9.86
CA PRO A 44 -13.49 -13.67 9.26
C PRO A 44 -14.91 -13.28 9.67
N ASP A 45 -15.08 -12.49 10.74
CA ASP A 45 -16.37 -12.11 11.25
C ASP A 45 -17.09 -11.11 10.31
N PRO A 46 -18.42 -11.21 10.18
CA PRO A 46 -19.19 -10.22 9.43
C PRO A 46 -19.00 -8.81 9.99
N VAL A 47 -18.87 -7.83 9.11
CA VAL A 47 -18.70 -6.43 9.50
C VAL A 47 -20.05 -5.71 9.38
N ASP A 48 -20.57 -5.25 10.50
CA ASP A 48 -21.71 -4.33 10.53
C ASP A 48 -21.26 -2.93 10.11
N ALA A 49 -21.82 -2.42 9.01
CA ALA A 49 -21.40 -1.16 8.42
C ALA A 49 -21.67 0.07 9.32
N ASP A 50 -22.75 0.03 10.12
CA ASP A 50 -23.09 1.14 11.01
C ASP A 50 -22.19 1.14 12.25
N ALA A 51 -21.90 -0.04 12.81
CA ALA A 51 -20.92 -0.19 13.88
C ALA A 51 -19.51 0.21 13.42
N TYR A 52 -19.11 -0.16 12.18
CA TYR A 52 -17.85 0.25 11.59
C TYR A 52 -17.76 1.78 11.46
N ARG A 53 -18.81 2.43 10.92
CA ARG A 53 -18.86 3.91 10.81
C ARG A 53 -18.81 4.58 12.18
N ALA A 54 -19.61 4.12 13.12
CA ALA A 54 -19.64 4.68 14.46
C ALA A 54 -18.27 4.58 15.16
N ARG A 55 -17.57 3.46 14.98
CA ARG A 55 -16.28 3.20 15.60
C ARG A 55 -15.17 4.09 15.04
N PHE A 56 -15.08 4.22 13.72
CA PHE A 56 -13.92 4.82 13.07
C PHE A 56 -14.17 6.24 12.53
N PHE A 57 -15.42 6.64 12.36
CA PHE A 57 -15.80 7.91 11.72
C PHE A 57 -16.77 8.75 12.55
N GLY A 58 -16.93 8.50 13.84
CA GLY A 58 -17.79 9.31 14.72
C GLY A 58 -17.40 10.80 14.81
N HIS A 59 -16.21 11.14 14.32
CA HIS A 59 -15.70 12.52 14.21
C HIS A 59 -15.92 13.16 12.84
N ALA A 60 -16.52 12.44 11.87
CA ALA A 60 -16.54 12.85 10.46
C ALA A 60 -17.36 14.13 10.21
N GLY A 61 -18.29 14.52 11.11
CA GLY A 61 -19.13 15.69 10.90
C GLY A 61 -19.88 15.64 9.57
N ASP A 62 -19.73 16.69 8.77
CA ASP A 62 -20.38 16.83 7.45
C ASP A 62 -19.50 16.34 6.27
N ALA A 63 -18.44 15.57 6.54
CA ALA A 63 -17.60 15.05 5.47
C ALA A 63 -18.40 14.11 4.54
N ASP A 64 -18.28 14.33 3.24
CA ASP A 64 -18.98 13.55 2.22
C ASP A 64 -18.33 12.19 1.96
N LEU A 65 -17.02 12.05 2.23
CA LEU A 65 -16.19 10.93 1.87
C LEU A 65 -15.44 10.38 3.08
N LEU A 66 -15.63 9.10 3.38
CA LEU A 66 -15.02 8.41 4.50
C LEU A 66 -13.87 7.52 3.99
N GLY A 67 -12.65 7.79 4.46
CA GLY A 67 -11.44 7.12 4.02
C GLY A 67 -10.83 6.21 5.09
N GLU A 68 -10.49 4.98 4.75
CA GLU A 68 -9.70 4.09 5.61
C GLU A 68 -8.37 3.74 4.94
N LYS A 69 -7.29 3.64 5.74
CA LYS A 69 -6.02 3.08 5.29
C LYS A 69 -5.71 1.83 6.10
N SER A 70 -5.66 0.68 5.42
CA SER A 70 -5.23 -0.60 5.98
C SER A 70 -4.43 -1.38 4.95
N THR A 71 -3.12 -1.23 5.02
CA THR A 71 -2.19 -1.63 3.95
C THR A 71 -2.02 -3.14 3.76
N SER A 72 -2.54 -3.94 4.70
CA SER A 72 -2.55 -5.40 4.59
C SER A 72 -3.77 -5.96 3.84
N TYR A 73 -4.68 -5.09 3.38
CA TYR A 73 -5.84 -5.55 2.60
C TYR A 73 -5.45 -5.97 1.19
N LEU A 74 -4.46 -5.32 0.58
CA LEU A 74 -4.07 -5.56 -0.80
C LEU A 74 -3.81 -7.05 -1.07
N GLU A 75 -3.02 -7.68 -0.23
CA GLU A 75 -2.60 -9.07 -0.34
C GLU A 75 -3.62 -10.08 0.21
N SER A 76 -4.67 -9.61 0.89
CA SER A 76 -5.69 -10.51 1.45
C SER A 76 -6.61 -11.07 0.35
N PRO A 77 -6.72 -12.39 0.21
CA PRO A 77 -7.60 -12.98 -0.79
C PRO A 77 -9.08 -12.81 -0.48
N THR A 78 -9.44 -12.48 0.77
CA THR A 78 -10.82 -12.40 1.24
C THR A 78 -11.29 -10.99 1.57
N ALA A 79 -10.37 -10.02 1.72
CA ALA A 79 -10.76 -8.65 2.03
C ALA A 79 -11.68 -8.01 0.97
N PRO A 80 -11.47 -8.21 -0.36
CA PRO A 80 -12.39 -7.65 -1.35
C PRO A 80 -13.84 -8.09 -1.17
N ASP A 81 -14.09 -9.37 -0.87
CA ASP A 81 -15.46 -9.88 -0.64
C ASP A 81 -16.10 -9.23 0.57
N ARG A 82 -15.37 -9.15 1.68
CA ARG A 82 -15.85 -8.54 2.93
C ARG A 82 -16.11 -7.04 2.80
N VAL A 83 -15.26 -6.35 2.05
CA VAL A 83 -15.47 -4.94 1.73
C VAL A 83 -16.75 -4.76 0.91
N ALA A 84 -16.97 -5.61 -0.10
CA ALA A 84 -18.18 -5.56 -0.91
C ALA A 84 -19.46 -5.83 -0.09
N GLU A 85 -19.41 -6.83 0.80
CA GLU A 85 -20.53 -7.17 1.69
C GLU A 85 -20.88 -6.01 2.64
N ALA A 86 -19.88 -5.36 3.23
CA ALA A 86 -20.10 -4.33 4.25
C ALA A 86 -20.35 -2.94 3.66
N LEU A 87 -19.64 -2.55 2.59
CA LEU A 87 -19.60 -1.18 2.08
C LEU A 87 -20.17 -1.05 0.65
N GLY A 88 -20.52 -2.15 0.01
CA GLY A 88 -20.99 -2.16 -1.40
C GLY A 88 -19.81 -1.95 -2.35
N THR A 89 -19.81 -0.83 -3.08
CA THR A 89 -18.80 -0.52 -4.11
C THR A 89 -18.00 0.74 -3.74
N PRO A 90 -17.13 0.70 -2.71
CA PRO A 90 -16.27 1.83 -2.40
C PRO A 90 -15.22 2.03 -3.49
N GLN A 91 -14.63 3.22 -3.54
CA GLN A 91 -13.46 3.51 -4.36
C GLN A 91 -12.20 2.92 -3.68
N ILE A 92 -11.32 2.30 -4.46
CA ILE A 92 -10.10 1.67 -3.93
C ILE A 92 -8.87 2.41 -4.43
N VAL A 93 -7.99 2.76 -3.52
CA VAL A 93 -6.70 3.39 -3.81
C VAL A 93 -5.59 2.40 -3.52
N VAL A 94 -4.72 2.19 -4.50
CA VAL A 94 -3.53 1.36 -4.38
C VAL A 94 -2.31 2.23 -4.67
N GLN A 95 -1.42 2.40 -3.69
CA GLN A 95 -0.14 3.07 -3.88
C GLN A 95 0.97 2.03 -3.89
N LEU A 96 1.66 1.92 -5.01
CA LEU A 96 2.76 0.97 -5.24
C LEU A 96 4.11 1.68 -5.18
N ARG A 97 5.14 0.88 -5.15
CA ARG A 97 6.55 1.30 -5.14
C ARG A 97 7.37 0.26 -5.90
N ASP A 98 8.54 0.64 -6.43
CA ASP A 98 9.55 -0.30 -6.90
C ASP A 98 9.65 -1.49 -5.92
N PRO A 99 9.37 -2.73 -6.34
CA PRO A 99 9.29 -3.87 -5.44
C PRO A 99 10.62 -4.18 -4.74
N VAL A 100 11.76 -3.87 -5.36
CA VAL A 100 13.09 -4.01 -4.73
C VAL A 100 13.23 -2.96 -3.62
N ALA A 101 12.93 -1.70 -3.90
CA ALA A 101 12.98 -0.63 -2.91
C ALA A 101 11.97 -0.85 -1.76
N ARG A 102 10.80 -1.44 -2.07
CA ARG A 102 9.81 -1.83 -1.06
C ARG A 102 10.34 -2.97 -0.17
N ALA A 103 10.98 -4.00 -0.75
CA ALA A 103 11.56 -5.12 -0.01
C ALA A 103 12.64 -4.65 0.97
N ILE A 104 13.54 -3.77 0.53
CA ILE A 104 14.56 -3.13 1.39
C ILE A 104 13.89 -2.37 2.54
N SER A 105 12.88 -1.56 2.23
CA SER A 105 12.15 -0.80 3.26
C SER A 105 11.42 -1.71 4.25
N ASN A 106 10.93 -2.87 3.82
CA ASN A 106 10.30 -3.85 4.69
C ASN A 106 11.31 -4.52 5.62
N TRP A 107 12.48 -4.89 5.10
CA TRP A 107 13.57 -5.42 5.91
C TRP A 107 14.00 -4.41 6.98
N SER A 108 14.24 -3.15 6.59
CA SER A 108 14.60 -2.08 7.53
C SER A 108 13.55 -1.93 8.64
N PHE A 109 12.28 -1.92 8.26
CA PHE A 109 11.18 -1.87 9.23
C PHE A 109 11.19 -3.05 10.21
N SER A 110 11.36 -4.29 9.71
CA SER A 110 11.42 -5.48 10.56
C SER A 110 12.62 -5.46 11.49
N ARG A 111 13.77 -4.93 11.03
CA ARG A 111 14.98 -4.73 11.83
C ARG A 111 14.77 -3.70 12.92
N ASP A 112 14.20 -2.54 12.59
CA ASP A 112 13.96 -1.45 13.55
C ASP A 112 13.00 -1.87 14.68
N HIS A 113 12.13 -2.84 14.41
CA HIS A 113 11.22 -3.43 15.40
C HIS A 113 11.80 -4.68 16.09
N GLY A 114 13.07 -5.01 15.87
CA GLY A 114 13.75 -6.13 16.51
C GLY A 114 13.28 -7.52 16.07
N VAL A 115 12.54 -7.60 14.96
CA VAL A 115 12.01 -8.86 14.41
C VAL A 115 13.01 -9.52 13.46
N GLU A 116 13.75 -8.72 12.68
CA GLU A 116 14.81 -9.19 11.78
C GLU A 116 16.19 -8.91 12.38
N THR A 117 17.03 -9.93 12.37
CA THR A 117 18.42 -9.82 12.91
C THR A 117 19.49 -10.04 11.85
N ARG A 118 19.11 -10.62 10.69
CA ARG A 118 20.03 -10.90 9.58
C ARG A 118 20.39 -9.61 8.83
N PRO A 119 21.60 -9.52 8.27
CA PRO A 119 21.94 -8.48 7.30
C PRO A 119 20.96 -8.48 6.10
N LEU A 120 20.81 -7.33 5.44
CA LEU A 120 19.91 -7.16 4.30
C LEU A 120 20.12 -8.22 3.22
N THR A 121 21.36 -8.38 2.77
CA THR A 121 21.73 -9.30 1.70
C THR A 121 21.40 -10.76 2.05
N GLU A 122 21.63 -11.16 3.29
CA GLU A 122 21.30 -12.49 3.78
C GLU A 122 19.79 -12.72 3.83
N ALA A 123 19.05 -11.76 4.37
CA ALA A 123 17.59 -11.83 4.47
C ALA A 123 16.92 -11.93 3.08
N LEU A 124 17.37 -11.10 2.11
CA LEU A 124 16.85 -11.13 0.75
C LEU A 124 17.25 -12.40 -0.02
N ARG A 125 18.49 -12.89 0.15
CA ARG A 125 18.92 -14.17 -0.44
C ARG A 125 18.09 -15.34 0.11
N ALA A 126 17.87 -15.39 1.43
CA ALA A 126 17.03 -16.41 2.04
C ALA A 126 15.58 -16.36 1.51
N ASN A 127 15.02 -15.17 1.31
CA ASN A 127 13.67 -15.03 0.78
C ASN A 127 13.57 -15.38 -0.73
N LEU A 128 14.66 -15.28 -1.50
CA LEU A 128 14.74 -15.80 -2.87
C LEU A 128 14.65 -17.32 -2.94
N GLU A 129 15.10 -18.03 -1.90
CA GLU A 129 15.04 -19.49 -1.81
C GLU A 129 13.64 -19.97 -1.33
N GLY A 130 12.80 -19.07 -0.83
CA GLY A 130 11.43 -19.37 -0.43
C GLY A 130 10.94 -18.58 0.76
N SER A 131 9.69 -18.83 1.13
CA SER A 131 9.05 -18.16 2.26
C SER A 131 9.74 -18.48 3.58
N VAL A 132 9.97 -17.45 4.39
CA VAL A 132 10.53 -17.60 5.74
C VAL A 132 9.39 -17.88 6.73
N PRO A 133 9.48 -18.95 7.53
CA PRO A 133 8.47 -19.26 8.55
C PRO A 133 8.31 -18.13 9.56
N TRP A 134 7.07 -17.90 9.99
CA TRP A 134 6.74 -16.89 10.98
C TRP A 134 5.53 -17.33 11.82
N ASP A 135 5.30 -16.67 12.96
CA ASP A 135 4.16 -16.94 13.84
C ASP A 135 2.96 -16.04 13.47
N PRO A 136 1.87 -16.59 12.92
CA PRO A 136 0.66 -15.82 12.62
C PRO A 136 -0.03 -15.21 13.86
N GLY A 137 0.26 -15.70 15.05
CA GLY A 137 -0.21 -15.11 16.30
C GLY A 137 0.47 -13.80 16.66
N ALA A 138 1.68 -13.56 16.13
CA ALA A 138 2.48 -12.37 16.43
C ALA A 138 2.14 -11.17 15.53
N SER A 139 1.71 -11.41 14.27
CA SER A 139 1.31 -10.33 13.37
C SER A 139 0.32 -10.81 12.31
N SER A 140 -0.50 -9.89 11.77
CA SER A 140 -1.50 -10.21 10.74
C SER A 140 -0.91 -10.59 9.38
N VAL A 141 0.38 -10.33 9.17
CA VAL A 141 1.11 -10.63 7.94
C VAL A 141 2.54 -11.00 8.28
N SER A 142 3.19 -11.81 7.42
CA SER A 142 4.58 -12.18 7.63
C SER A 142 5.50 -10.95 7.63
N PRO A 143 6.30 -10.74 8.68
CA PRO A 143 7.29 -9.67 8.71
C PRO A 143 8.49 -9.94 7.77
N PHE A 144 8.61 -11.17 7.25
CA PHE A 144 9.72 -11.66 6.42
C PHE A 144 9.35 -11.86 4.94
N ALA A 145 8.10 -11.59 4.55
CA ALA A 145 7.66 -11.68 3.15
C ALA A 145 8.16 -10.44 2.37
N TYR A 146 9.49 -10.32 2.23
CA TYR A 146 10.11 -9.17 1.58
C TYR A 146 9.86 -9.16 0.08
N LEU A 147 9.82 -10.31 -0.58
CA LEU A 147 9.66 -10.39 -2.01
C LEU A 147 8.22 -10.66 -2.41
N GLU A 148 7.55 -11.61 -1.76
CA GLU A 148 6.20 -12.04 -2.11
C GLU A 148 5.21 -10.87 -2.18
N ARG A 149 5.32 -9.93 -1.25
CA ARG A 149 4.47 -8.75 -1.15
C ARG A 149 4.78 -7.66 -2.19
N GLY A 150 5.82 -7.85 -3.00
CA GLY A 150 6.16 -7.03 -4.16
C GLY A 150 5.61 -7.58 -5.47
N CYS A 151 5.03 -8.78 -5.48
CA CYS A 151 4.38 -9.39 -6.64
C CYS A 151 2.94 -8.88 -6.78
N TYR A 152 2.78 -7.63 -7.21
CA TYR A 152 1.53 -6.88 -7.11
C TYR A 152 0.41 -7.30 -8.07
N ALA A 153 0.75 -7.85 -9.25
CA ALA A 153 -0.20 -8.02 -10.35
C ALA A 153 -1.48 -8.76 -9.96
N GLY A 154 -1.35 -9.94 -9.34
CA GLY A 154 -2.49 -10.75 -8.93
C GLY A 154 -3.35 -10.10 -7.85
N ASP A 155 -2.70 -9.39 -6.93
CA ASP A 155 -3.41 -8.70 -5.86
C ASP A 155 -4.17 -7.49 -6.39
N VAL A 156 -3.56 -6.67 -7.25
CA VAL A 156 -4.22 -5.52 -7.89
C VAL A 156 -5.37 -5.98 -8.78
N ALA A 157 -5.17 -7.04 -9.59
CA ALA A 157 -6.23 -7.59 -10.45
C ALA A 157 -7.46 -8.00 -9.62
N ARG A 158 -7.26 -8.68 -8.49
CA ARG A 158 -8.36 -9.11 -7.59
C ARG A 158 -9.22 -7.93 -7.10
N TRP A 159 -8.63 -6.77 -6.85
CA TRP A 159 -9.37 -5.57 -6.48
C TRP A 159 -10.04 -4.93 -7.69
N CYS A 160 -9.37 -4.89 -8.85
CA CYS A 160 -9.93 -4.35 -10.09
C CYS A 160 -11.16 -5.14 -10.58
N ASP A 161 -11.22 -6.45 -10.33
CA ASP A 161 -12.35 -7.29 -10.69
C ASP A 161 -13.65 -6.90 -9.97
N ARG A 162 -13.57 -6.17 -8.87
CA ARG A 162 -14.72 -5.89 -8.00
C ARG A 162 -15.04 -4.40 -7.82
N PHE A 163 -14.04 -3.54 -7.96
CA PHE A 163 -14.15 -2.14 -7.55
C PHE A 163 -13.54 -1.20 -8.59
N PRO A 164 -13.99 0.07 -8.62
CA PRO A 164 -13.19 1.12 -9.23
C PRO A 164 -11.88 1.29 -8.44
N VAL A 165 -10.75 1.09 -9.11
CA VAL A 165 -9.40 1.15 -8.50
C VAL A 165 -8.59 2.27 -9.13
N HIS A 166 -7.97 3.09 -8.30
CA HIS A 166 -6.94 4.04 -8.69
C HIS A 166 -5.57 3.52 -8.24
N VAL A 167 -4.69 3.26 -9.20
CA VAL A 167 -3.32 2.82 -8.94
C VAL A 167 -2.36 3.97 -9.19
N GLN A 168 -1.53 4.29 -8.20
CA GLN A 168 -0.48 5.31 -8.30
C GLN A 168 0.85 4.78 -7.77
N PHE A 169 1.93 5.43 -8.14
CA PHE A 169 3.29 5.01 -7.80
C PHE A 169 3.99 6.06 -6.94
N LEU A 170 4.66 5.60 -5.88
CA LEU A 170 5.40 6.47 -4.96
C LEU A 170 6.45 7.30 -5.69
N GLU A 171 7.17 6.69 -6.64
CA GLU A 171 8.22 7.36 -7.43
C GLU A 171 7.68 8.56 -8.19
N GLU A 172 6.49 8.43 -8.78
CA GLU A 172 5.83 9.52 -9.50
C GLU A 172 5.36 10.63 -8.56
N MET A 173 4.83 10.25 -7.39
CA MET A 173 4.40 11.20 -6.37
C MET A 173 5.57 11.98 -5.76
N LEU A 174 6.74 11.35 -5.61
CA LEU A 174 7.96 12.00 -5.13
C LEU A 174 8.58 12.91 -6.19
N ALA A 175 8.49 12.54 -7.47
CA ALA A 175 8.98 13.35 -8.58
C ALA A 175 8.10 14.58 -8.83
N ASP A 176 6.79 14.44 -8.63
CA ASP A 176 5.80 15.49 -8.85
C ASP A 176 4.62 15.31 -7.87
N PRO A 177 4.66 15.96 -6.70
CA PRO A 177 3.60 15.89 -5.71
C PRO A 177 2.22 16.34 -6.19
N SER A 178 2.15 17.17 -7.25
CA SER A 178 0.88 17.62 -7.85
C SER A 178 0.08 16.49 -8.49
N ARG A 179 0.70 15.35 -8.78
CA ARG A 179 0.00 14.16 -9.27
C ARG A 179 -1.05 13.62 -8.29
N THR A 180 -0.94 13.98 -7.01
CA THR A 180 -1.98 13.70 -6.02
C THR A 180 -3.31 14.38 -6.34
N ASP A 181 -3.27 15.49 -7.10
CA ASP A 181 -4.48 16.23 -7.51
C ASP A 181 -5.37 15.35 -8.39
N GLY A 182 -4.76 14.52 -9.25
CA GLY A 182 -5.48 13.52 -10.03
C GLY A 182 -6.25 12.51 -9.18
N LEU A 183 -5.69 12.11 -8.02
CA LEU A 183 -6.38 11.25 -7.06
C LEU A 183 -7.57 11.97 -6.43
N PHE A 184 -7.41 13.22 -6.01
CA PHE A 184 -8.53 14.00 -5.45
C PHE A 184 -9.66 14.18 -6.46
N GLY A 185 -9.33 14.52 -7.71
CA GLY A 185 -10.31 14.59 -8.80
C GLY A 185 -11.04 13.25 -9.01
N TRP A 186 -10.31 12.14 -9.00
CA TRP A 186 -10.89 10.79 -9.12
C TRP A 186 -11.78 10.42 -7.92
N LEU A 187 -11.44 10.84 -6.72
CA LEU A 187 -12.28 10.71 -5.52
C LEU A 187 -13.49 11.64 -5.53
N GLY A 188 -13.54 12.61 -6.45
CA GLY A 188 -14.60 13.60 -6.55
C GLY A 188 -14.54 14.66 -5.46
N VAL A 189 -13.33 15.01 -5.03
CA VAL A 189 -13.03 16.09 -4.10
C VAL A 189 -12.53 17.29 -4.89
N ALA A 190 -13.00 18.51 -4.57
CA ALA A 190 -12.62 19.73 -5.28
C ALA A 190 -11.12 20.05 -5.08
N GLU A 191 -10.47 20.54 -6.14
CA GLU A 191 -9.01 20.74 -6.25
C GLU A 191 -8.42 21.86 -5.34
N ASP A 192 -9.20 22.50 -4.51
CA ASP A 192 -8.76 23.63 -3.66
C ASP A 192 -8.02 23.18 -2.38
N VAL A 193 -7.32 22.05 -2.48
CA VAL A 193 -6.57 21.46 -1.37
C VAL A 193 -5.12 21.93 -1.41
N ARG A 194 -4.75 22.82 -0.50
CA ARG A 194 -3.34 23.15 -0.28
C ARG A 194 -2.59 21.88 0.17
N PRO A 195 -1.52 21.48 -0.51
CA PRO A 195 -0.70 20.36 -0.06
C PRO A 195 -0.21 20.63 1.37
N GLY A 196 -0.35 19.64 2.25
CA GLY A 196 0.39 19.64 3.50
C GLY A 196 1.90 19.57 3.22
N ASP A 197 2.71 19.83 4.25
CA ASP A 197 4.17 19.85 4.17
C ASP A 197 4.74 18.71 3.34
N ASP A 198 5.54 19.02 2.31
CA ASP A 198 6.05 18.09 1.30
C ASP A 198 7.19 17.17 1.81
N ALA A 199 7.48 17.17 3.09
CA ALA A 199 8.55 16.35 3.64
C ALA A 199 8.16 14.85 3.63
N PRO A 200 8.97 13.98 3.01
CA PRO A 200 8.71 12.55 3.03
C PRO A 200 8.78 12.01 4.45
N VAL A 201 7.64 11.59 4.99
CA VAL A 201 7.55 10.92 6.28
C VAL A 201 8.13 9.52 6.14
N ASN A 202 9.18 9.20 6.89
CA ASN A 202 9.89 7.91 6.90
C ASN A 202 10.64 7.56 5.60
N ALA A 203 11.47 8.47 5.09
CA ALA A 203 12.54 8.08 4.16
C ALA A 203 13.41 7.01 4.85
N SER A 204 13.32 5.75 4.40
CA SER A 204 14.23 4.70 4.82
C SER A 204 15.66 5.16 4.54
N SER A 205 16.58 4.95 5.49
CA SER A 205 18.01 5.21 5.29
C SER A 205 18.48 4.61 3.95
N PRO A 206 19.43 5.23 3.25
CA PRO A 206 19.96 4.75 1.98
C PRO A 206 20.73 3.44 2.19
N VAL A 207 20.03 2.32 2.23
CA VAL A 207 20.60 0.98 2.37
C VAL A 207 20.77 0.31 1.00
N ALA A 208 20.33 0.99 -0.09
CA ALA A 208 20.42 0.45 -1.45
C ALA A 208 21.87 0.17 -1.91
N ASP A 209 22.86 0.87 -1.33
CA ASP A 209 24.27 0.69 -1.64
C ASP A 209 24.87 -0.63 -1.09
N GLU A 210 24.12 -1.42 -0.32
CA GLU A 210 24.56 -2.71 0.22
C GLU A 210 24.27 -3.89 -0.73
N LEU A 211 23.51 -3.70 -1.82
CA LEU A 211 23.21 -4.77 -2.76
C LEU A 211 24.29 -4.86 -3.83
N ASP A 212 24.90 -6.03 -3.97
CA ASP A 212 25.74 -6.33 -5.13
C ASP A 212 24.90 -6.47 -6.41
N GLU A 213 25.55 -6.29 -7.58
CA GLU A 213 24.87 -6.36 -8.88
C GLU A 213 24.24 -7.72 -9.15
N GLU A 214 24.84 -8.81 -8.66
CA GLU A 214 24.30 -10.17 -8.80
C GLU A 214 22.98 -10.31 -8.08
N LEU A 215 22.91 -9.90 -6.80
CA LEU A 215 21.70 -9.97 -6.00
C LEU A 215 20.61 -9.06 -6.58
N LEU A 216 20.96 -7.83 -6.98
CA LEU A 216 20.04 -6.93 -7.64
C LEU A 216 19.45 -7.56 -8.91
N GLY A 217 20.28 -8.17 -9.75
CA GLY A 217 19.82 -8.87 -10.95
C GLY A 217 18.87 -10.03 -10.64
N ARG A 218 19.13 -10.80 -9.59
CA ARG A 218 18.25 -11.88 -9.13
C ARG A 218 16.90 -11.33 -8.62
N LEU A 219 16.90 -10.25 -7.87
CA LEU A 219 15.69 -9.60 -7.38
C LEU A 219 14.84 -9.06 -8.54
N ARG A 220 15.44 -8.40 -9.51
CA ARG A 220 14.74 -7.93 -10.71
C ARG A 220 14.17 -9.09 -11.53
N ALA A 221 14.91 -10.19 -11.63
CA ALA A 221 14.43 -11.40 -12.29
C ALA A 221 13.24 -12.04 -11.56
N TYR A 222 13.23 -12.01 -10.23
CA TYR A 222 12.12 -12.51 -9.41
C TYR A 222 10.80 -11.73 -9.67
N PHE A 223 10.88 -10.41 -9.82
CA PHE A 223 9.69 -9.58 -10.04
C PHE A 223 9.23 -9.47 -11.49
N ARG A 224 10.06 -9.90 -12.46
CA ARG A 224 9.85 -9.66 -13.89
C ARG A 224 8.45 -10.02 -14.38
N ASP A 225 7.98 -11.22 -14.07
CA ASP A 225 6.70 -11.71 -14.57
C ASP A 225 5.53 -10.97 -13.93
N SER A 226 5.63 -10.64 -12.65
CA SER A 226 4.63 -9.83 -11.95
C SER A 226 4.63 -8.38 -12.46
N ASP A 227 5.80 -7.79 -12.71
CA ASP A 227 5.91 -6.44 -13.25
C ASP A 227 5.33 -6.36 -14.66
N ALA A 228 5.63 -7.34 -15.52
CA ALA A 228 5.05 -7.41 -16.86
C ALA A 228 3.52 -7.53 -16.82
N ALA A 229 2.99 -8.44 -16.00
CA ALA A 229 1.55 -8.61 -15.83
C ALA A 229 0.87 -7.35 -15.24
N LEU A 230 1.55 -6.64 -14.34
CA LEU A 230 1.04 -5.38 -13.80
C LEU A 230 1.01 -4.27 -14.85
N ALA A 231 2.07 -4.15 -15.66
CA ALA A 231 2.11 -3.18 -16.76
C ALA A 231 1.01 -3.43 -17.78
N ASP A 232 0.77 -4.69 -18.13
CA ASP A 232 -0.33 -5.11 -19.03
C ASP A 232 -1.70 -4.78 -18.43
N LEU A 233 -1.91 -5.11 -17.14
CA LEU A 233 -3.15 -4.81 -16.42
C LEU A 233 -3.47 -3.30 -16.40
N LEU A 234 -2.43 -2.47 -16.21
CA LEU A 234 -2.58 -1.02 -16.10
C LEU A 234 -2.52 -0.31 -17.46
N GLY A 235 -2.12 -1.00 -18.52
CA GLY A 235 -1.96 -0.45 -19.88
C GLY A 235 -0.87 0.64 -19.95
N ARG A 236 0.17 0.57 -19.10
CA ARG A 236 1.26 1.56 -19.02
C ARG A 236 2.55 0.97 -18.47
N ASP A 237 3.67 1.59 -18.80
CA ASP A 237 4.97 1.25 -18.23
C ASP A 237 5.02 1.55 -16.72
N LEU A 238 5.77 0.73 -16.00
CA LEU A 238 6.02 0.94 -14.57
C LEU A 238 7.23 1.87 -14.38
N PRO A 239 7.22 2.76 -13.37
CA PRO A 239 8.29 3.75 -13.16
C PRO A 239 9.68 3.16 -12.92
N TRP A 240 9.75 1.88 -12.55
CA TRP A 240 11.00 1.18 -12.24
C TRP A 240 11.50 0.24 -13.33
N THR A 241 10.71 -0.04 -14.38
CA THR A 241 11.11 -0.95 -15.47
C THR A 241 11.93 -0.23 -16.56
N GLY A 242 11.86 1.10 -16.64
CA GLY A 242 12.61 1.92 -17.61
C GLY A 242 13.99 2.39 -17.13
N ARG A 243 14.42 2.09 -15.90
CA ARG A 243 15.74 2.47 -15.37
C ARG A 243 16.73 1.32 -15.46
N VAL A 244 17.13 1.00 -16.68
CA VAL A 244 18.42 0.37 -16.96
C VAL A 244 19.19 1.42 -17.78
N GLU A 245 19.70 2.44 -17.11
CA GLU A 245 20.87 3.15 -17.63
C GLU A 245 22.05 2.84 -16.71
N PRO A 246 23.22 2.57 -17.31
CA PRO A 246 24.41 2.12 -16.61
C PRO A 246 25.02 3.20 -15.71
#